data_946c84eea1640a986230c9d1225a5d99
#
_entry.id   946c84eea1640a986230c9d1225a5d99
#
_cell.length_a   1.000
_cell.length_b   1.000
_cell.length_c   1.000
_cell.angle_alpha   90.00
_cell.angle_beta   90.00
_cell.angle_gamma   90.00
#
_symmetry.space_group_name_H-M   'P 1'
#
loop_
_entity.id
_entity.type
_entity.pdbx_description
1 polymer ?
#
loop_
_entity_poly.entity_id
_entity_poly.type
_entity_poly.pdbx_seq_one_letter_code
_entity_poly.pdbx_strand_id
1 'polypeptide(L)'
;NKLNEIPVFVKAGAFVPMIASTNTISSYKGDALKLHYYADSSIDSARGIMYDDDGISMNAIETSAYELFSFEASANKQTLAIDISAKGKGYRSQPAKRKIKIIIHNWSKQPKNIKIDDQTASQFTWNESQNTLSFFVDWLQHPINIKITKHE
;
A
#
# COMPACT_ATOMS: atom_id res chain seq x y z
N ASN A 1 30.71 -2.98 -6.68
CA ASN A 1 29.72 -1.91 -6.65
C ASN A 1 30.06 -0.93 -7.77
N LYS A 2 29.12 -0.68 -8.69
CA LYS A 2 29.28 0.41 -9.65
C LYS A 2 29.08 1.72 -8.92
N LEU A 3 29.94 2.71 -9.17
CA LEU A 3 29.93 4.04 -8.52
C LEU A 3 28.60 4.80 -8.67
N ASN A 4 27.69 4.33 -9.54
CA ASN A 4 26.40 4.95 -9.86
C ASN A 4 25.20 4.24 -9.22
N GLU A 5 25.41 3.27 -8.32
CA GLU A 5 24.35 2.51 -7.67
C GLU A 5 24.35 2.80 -6.16
N ILE A 6 23.23 3.28 -5.66
CA ILE A 6 22.99 3.44 -4.21
C ILE A 6 22.27 2.18 -3.72
N PRO A 7 22.90 1.37 -2.83
CA PRO A 7 22.21 0.22 -2.26
C PRO A 7 21.09 0.70 -1.33
N VAL A 8 19.89 0.17 -1.55
CA VAL A 8 18.72 0.45 -0.72
C VAL A 8 18.28 -0.85 -0.06
N PHE A 9 18.18 -0.85 1.27
CA PHE A 9 17.68 -1.98 2.05
C PHE A 9 16.30 -1.67 2.60
N VAL A 10 15.38 -2.61 2.47
CA VAL A 10 14.03 -2.50 3.01
C VAL A 10 13.85 -3.54 4.12
N LYS A 11 13.34 -3.12 5.27
CA LYS A 11 13.07 -4.00 6.40
C LYS A 11 11.96 -5.00 6.04
N ALA A 12 12.11 -6.26 6.50
CA ALA A 12 11.04 -7.26 6.45
C ALA A 12 9.76 -6.73 7.11
N GLY A 13 8.60 -6.95 6.49
CA GLY A 13 7.31 -6.44 6.94
C GLY A 13 7.06 -4.94 6.68
N ALA A 14 7.99 -4.24 6.01
CA ALA A 14 7.79 -2.82 5.75
C ALA A 14 6.70 -2.56 4.69
N PHE A 15 5.89 -1.53 4.95
CA PHE A 15 5.06 -0.87 3.95
C PHE A 15 5.79 0.37 3.42
N VAL A 16 5.89 0.49 2.11
CA VAL A 16 6.52 1.63 1.44
C VAL A 16 5.54 2.21 0.42
N PRO A 17 4.81 3.28 0.80
CA PRO A 17 3.96 4.00 -0.15
C PRO A 17 4.82 4.81 -1.11
N MET A 18 4.48 4.76 -2.39
CA MET A 18 5.18 5.47 -3.46
C MET A 18 4.16 6.11 -4.42
N ILE A 19 4.58 7.20 -5.05
CA ILE A 19 3.85 7.83 -6.15
C ILE A 19 4.61 7.62 -7.47
N ALA A 20 3.95 7.90 -8.58
CA ALA A 20 4.66 8.01 -9.86
C ALA A 20 5.64 9.18 -9.79
N SER A 21 6.77 9.06 -10.51
CA SER A 21 7.73 10.15 -10.61
C SER A 21 7.06 11.41 -11.18
N THR A 22 7.24 12.54 -10.50
CA THR A 22 6.72 13.84 -10.91
C THR A 22 7.88 14.83 -10.99
N ASN A 23 7.82 15.77 -11.94
CA ASN A 23 8.87 16.77 -12.11
C ASN A 23 8.79 17.91 -11.06
N THR A 24 7.61 18.11 -10.48
CA THR A 24 7.35 19.16 -9.49
C THR A 24 6.36 18.66 -8.45
N ILE A 25 6.43 19.17 -7.23
CA ILE A 25 5.48 18.89 -6.15
C ILE A 25 4.06 19.32 -6.55
N SER A 26 3.92 20.41 -7.29
CA SER A 26 2.63 20.93 -7.76
C SER A 26 1.88 20.00 -8.73
N SER A 27 2.57 19.03 -9.34
CA SER A 27 1.96 18.00 -10.19
C SER A 27 1.49 16.75 -9.40
N TYR A 28 1.73 16.69 -8.09
CA TYR A 28 1.21 15.65 -7.23
C TYR A 28 -0.31 15.80 -7.06
N LYS A 29 -1.07 14.78 -7.39
CA LYS A 29 -2.53 14.77 -7.26
C LYS A 29 -3.05 13.80 -6.19
N GLY A 30 -2.19 12.93 -5.68
CA GLY A 30 -2.55 11.94 -4.67
C GLY A 30 -3.57 10.88 -5.11
N ASP A 31 -4.02 10.89 -6.36
CA ASP A 31 -5.08 10.01 -6.89
C ASP A 31 -4.59 8.60 -7.25
N ALA A 32 -3.29 8.42 -7.37
CA ALA A 32 -2.67 7.13 -7.68
C ALA A 32 -1.48 6.86 -6.77
N LEU A 33 -1.54 5.74 -6.05
CA LEU A 33 -0.50 5.27 -5.13
C LEU A 33 -0.03 3.87 -5.54
N LYS A 34 1.24 3.58 -5.23
CA LYS A 34 1.78 2.23 -5.17
C LYS A 34 2.12 1.92 -3.73
N LEU A 35 1.50 0.91 -3.16
CA LEU A 35 1.80 0.44 -1.81
C LEU A 35 2.61 -0.85 -1.92
N HIS A 36 3.90 -0.75 -1.66
CA HIS A 36 4.79 -1.91 -1.60
C HIS A 36 4.76 -2.51 -0.20
N TYR A 37 4.56 -3.81 -0.10
CA TYR A 37 4.67 -4.59 1.12
C TYR A 37 5.76 -5.65 0.96
N TYR A 38 6.72 -5.69 1.86
CA TYR A 38 7.84 -6.62 1.81
C TYR A 38 7.58 -7.79 2.76
N ALA A 39 6.86 -8.79 2.23
CA ALA A 39 6.50 -9.99 3.01
C ALA A 39 7.74 -10.78 3.41
N ASP A 40 7.69 -11.36 4.61
CA ASP A 40 8.71 -12.27 5.12
C ASP A 40 8.08 -13.31 6.03
N SER A 41 8.58 -14.54 6.00
CA SER A 41 8.03 -15.65 6.78
C SER A 41 8.28 -15.53 8.29
N SER A 42 9.20 -14.67 8.70
CA SER A 42 9.50 -14.37 10.10
C SER A 42 8.61 -13.28 10.70
N ILE A 43 7.73 -12.66 9.88
CA ILE A 43 6.88 -11.53 10.28
C ILE A 43 5.41 -11.96 10.24
N ASP A 44 4.82 -12.14 11.42
CA ASP A 44 3.39 -12.47 11.57
C ASP A 44 2.50 -11.23 11.57
N SER A 45 3.04 -10.07 11.95
CA SER A 45 2.30 -8.80 11.94
C SER A 45 3.21 -7.63 11.57
N ALA A 46 2.65 -6.67 10.84
CA ALA A 46 3.37 -5.48 10.39
C ALA A 46 2.45 -4.26 10.35
N ARG A 47 3.04 -3.09 10.48
CA ARG A 47 2.32 -1.82 10.41
C ARG A 47 3.12 -0.77 9.65
N GLY A 48 2.40 0.07 8.89
CA GLY A 48 2.93 1.26 8.22
C GLY A 48 1.95 2.42 8.32
N ILE A 49 2.45 3.63 8.17
CA ILE A 49 1.63 4.85 8.13
C ILE A 49 2.07 5.73 6.97
N MET A 50 1.13 6.50 6.43
CA MET A 50 1.40 7.54 5.45
C MET A 50 0.54 8.76 5.80
N TYR A 51 1.17 9.91 5.93
CA TYR A 51 0.50 11.20 6.09
C TYR A 51 0.33 11.87 4.74
N ASP A 52 -0.83 12.47 4.50
CA ASP A 52 -1.12 13.22 3.29
C ASP A 52 -2.01 14.43 3.61
N ASP A 53 -1.68 15.59 3.03
CA ASP A 53 -2.42 16.85 3.19
C ASP A 53 -2.34 17.69 1.91
N ASP A 54 -2.80 18.95 1.94
CA ASP A 54 -2.79 19.85 0.79
C ASP A 54 -1.41 20.47 0.50
N GLY A 55 -0.40 20.21 1.34
CA GLY A 55 0.96 20.74 1.22
C GLY A 55 1.09 22.26 1.40
N ILE A 56 0.02 22.94 1.84
CA ILE A 56 -0.06 24.43 1.91
C ILE A 56 -0.52 24.90 3.30
N SER A 57 -1.47 24.20 3.91
CA SER A 57 -2.09 24.59 5.20
C SER A 57 -1.12 24.40 6.35
N MET A 58 -0.69 25.51 6.99
CA MET A 58 0.27 25.46 8.09
C MET A 58 -0.31 24.85 9.39
N ASN A 59 -1.64 24.81 9.53
CA ASN A 59 -2.36 24.28 10.71
C ASN A 59 -3.10 22.96 10.42
N ALA A 60 -2.68 22.21 9.43
CA ALA A 60 -3.35 20.97 9.00
C ALA A 60 -3.48 19.95 10.15
N ILE A 61 -2.47 19.83 11.01
CA ILE A 61 -2.48 18.91 12.17
C ILE A 61 -3.49 19.35 13.21
N GLU A 62 -3.49 20.64 13.61
CA GLU A 62 -4.38 21.21 14.65
C GLU A 62 -5.85 21.13 14.24
N THR A 63 -6.14 21.37 12.96
CA THR A 63 -7.49 21.32 12.41
C THR A 63 -7.93 19.94 11.98
N SER A 64 -7.03 18.95 12.02
CA SER A 64 -7.19 17.61 11.47
C SER A 64 -7.47 17.60 9.94
N ALA A 65 -6.98 18.62 9.22
CA ALA A 65 -7.14 18.78 7.78
C ALA A 65 -6.10 17.93 7.00
N TYR A 66 -6.11 16.63 7.23
CA TYR A 66 -5.20 15.65 6.64
C TYR A 66 -5.88 14.29 6.48
N GLU A 67 -5.22 13.39 5.80
CA GLU A 67 -5.51 11.96 5.76
C GLU A 67 -4.28 11.19 6.25
N LEU A 68 -4.40 10.51 7.41
CA LEU A 68 -3.36 9.66 7.96
C LEU A 68 -3.73 8.21 7.73
N PHE A 69 -3.16 7.62 6.71
CA PHE A 69 -3.31 6.20 6.42
C PHE A 69 -2.61 5.33 7.46
N SER A 70 -3.27 4.23 7.81
CA SER A 70 -2.71 3.10 8.53
C SER A 70 -2.78 1.87 7.63
N PHE A 71 -1.66 1.20 7.46
CA PHE A 71 -1.53 -0.08 6.78
C PHE A 71 -1.17 -1.13 7.82
N GLU A 72 -1.95 -2.19 7.93
CA GLU A 72 -1.69 -3.27 8.88
C GLU A 72 -1.67 -4.59 8.11
N ALA A 73 -0.72 -5.45 8.41
CA ALA A 73 -0.66 -6.78 7.85
C ALA A 73 -0.64 -7.82 8.97
N SER A 74 -1.37 -8.92 8.76
CA SER A 74 -1.27 -10.12 9.56
C SER A 74 -1.08 -11.34 8.67
N ALA A 75 -0.10 -12.18 8.99
CA ALA A 75 0.27 -13.31 8.17
C ALA A 75 0.34 -14.60 8.99
N ASN A 76 -0.07 -15.69 8.37
CA ASN A 76 0.16 -17.04 8.86
C ASN A 76 0.57 -17.95 7.70
N LYS A 77 0.68 -19.26 7.96
CA LYS A 77 1.09 -20.23 6.92
C LYS A 77 0.17 -20.23 5.71
N GLN A 78 -1.15 -19.97 5.89
CA GLN A 78 -2.16 -20.12 4.84
C GLN A 78 -2.62 -18.79 4.25
N THR A 79 -2.53 -17.68 5.02
CA THR A 79 -3.12 -16.40 4.61
C THR A 79 -2.19 -15.23 4.90
N LEU A 80 -2.38 -14.17 4.11
CA LEU A 80 -1.94 -12.83 4.40
C LEU A 80 -3.18 -11.93 4.35
N ALA A 81 -3.45 -11.22 5.45
CA ALA A 81 -4.45 -10.15 5.48
C ALA A 81 -3.74 -8.79 5.48
N ILE A 82 -4.30 -7.83 4.76
CA ILE A 82 -3.86 -6.43 4.75
C ILE A 82 -5.09 -5.56 4.97
N ASP A 83 -5.03 -4.72 6.01
CA ASP A 83 -6.05 -3.73 6.31
C ASP A 83 -5.52 -2.34 5.98
N ILE A 84 -6.33 -1.55 5.27
CA ILE A 84 -6.07 -0.15 4.96
C ILE A 84 -7.15 0.68 5.61
N SER A 85 -6.76 1.64 6.43
CA SER A 85 -7.67 2.59 7.05
C SER A 85 -7.05 3.99 7.05
N ALA A 86 -7.86 5.02 7.31
CA ALA A 86 -7.34 6.37 7.48
C ALA A 86 -8.07 7.13 8.58
N LYS A 87 -7.38 8.13 9.15
CA LYS A 87 -7.90 9.09 10.13
C LYS A 87 -7.65 10.51 9.61
N GLY A 88 -8.40 11.46 10.15
CA GLY A 88 -8.39 12.87 9.75
C GLY A 88 -9.75 13.29 9.20
N LYS A 89 -9.92 14.58 8.96
CA LYS A 89 -11.16 15.14 8.40
C LYS A 89 -11.07 15.32 6.88
N GLY A 90 -9.94 14.89 6.29
CA GLY A 90 -9.61 15.22 4.92
C GLY A 90 -9.09 16.65 4.76
N TYR A 91 -8.67 16.99 3.57
CA TYR A 91 -8.06 18.27 3.25
C TYR A 91 -8.58 18.84 1.92
N ARG A 92 -8.31 20.12 1.68
CA ARG A 92 -8.70 20.79 0.44
C ARG A 92 -8.04 20.09 -0.76
N SER A 93 -8.85 19.81 -1.78
CA SER A 93 -8.41 19.11 -3.00
C SER A 93 -8.05 17.63 -2.81
N GLN A 94 -8.43 17.03 -1.67
CA GLN A 94 -8.29 15.59 -1.49
C GLN A 94 -9.04 14.84 -2.61
N PRO A 95 -8.41 13.84 -3.25
CA PRO A 95 -9.10 13.02 -4.24
C PRO A 95 -10.27 12.27 -3.61
N ALA A 96 -11.44 12.32 -4.22
CA ALA A 96 -12.61 11.54 -3.79
C ALA A 96 -12.39 10.03 -3.94
N LYS A 97 -11.49 9.64 -4.83
CA LYS A 97 -11.09 8.27 -5.10
C LYS A 97 -9.58 8.21 -5.34
N ARG A 98 -8.93 7.20 -4.73
CA ARG A 98 -7.52 6.87 -5.04
C ARG A 98 -7.44 5.47 -5.61
N LYS A 99 -6.67 5.29 -6.67
CA LYS A 99 -6.33 3.97 -7.17
C LYS A 99 -5.02 3.52 -6.53
N ILE A 100 -5.07 2.51 -5.68
CA ILE A 100 -3.90 2.00 -4.99
C ILE A 100 -3.47 0.69 -5.65
N LYS A 101 -2.27 0.66 -6.22
CA LYS A 101 -1.65 -0.59 -6.67
C LYS A 101 -0.92 -1.22 -5.49
N ILE A 102 -1.44 -2.33 -5.00
CA ILE A 102 -0.76 -3.16 -4.00
C ILE A 102 0.31 -3.99 -4.71
N ILE A 103 1.54 -4.00 -4.18
CA ILE A 103 2.65 -4.79 -4.70
C ILE A 103 3.29 -5.52 -3.52
N ILE A 104 3.13 -6.83 -3.48
CA ILE A 104 3.67 -7.68 -2.42
C ILE A 104 4.94 -8.32 -2.96
N HIS A 105 6.06 -8.05 -2.30
CA HIS A 105 7.37 -8.63 -2.59
C HIS A 105 7.57 -9.94 -1.81
N ASN A 106 8.49 -10.76 -2.27
CA ASN A 106 8.81 -12.08 -1.71
C ASN A 106 7.61 -13.05 -1.74
N TRP A 107 6.77 -12.94 -2.76
CA TRP A 107 5.60 -13.79 -2.97
C TRP A 107 5.95 -14.92 -3.94
N SER A 108 6.28 -16.10 -3.42
CA SER A 108 6.92 -17.18 -4.18
C SER A 108 6.00 -18.04 -5.04
N LYS A 109 4.70 -18.09 -4.76
CA LYS A 109 3.73 -18.92 -5.50
C LYS A 109 2.51 -18.12 -5.91
N GLN A 110 1.87 -18.45 -7.02
CA GLN A 110 0.59 -17.84 -7.38
C GLN A 110 -0.43 -18.01 -6.25
N PRO A 111 -1.18 -16.97 -5.85
CA PRO A 111 -2.17 -17.10 -4.79
C PRO A 111 -3.35 -17.98 -5.24
N LYS A 112 -3.93 -18.71 -4.30
CA LYS A 112 -5.15 -19.49 -4.54
C LYS A 112 -6.36 -18.56 -4.75
N ASN A 113 -6.44 -17.50 -3.97
CA ASN A 113 -7.54 -16.53 -4.01
C ASN A 113 -7.11 -15.19 -3.40
N ILE A 114 -7.68 -14.11 -3.90
CA ILE A 114 -7.59 -12.77 -3.33
C ILE A 114 -9.01 -12.26 -3.12
N LYS A 115 -9.33 -11.82 -1.91
CA LYS A 115 -10.60 -11.15 -1.58
C LYS A 115 -10.32 -9.72 -1.15
N ILE A 116 -11.14 -8.79 -1.60
CA ILE A 116 -11.16 -7.38 -1.22
C ILE A 116 -12.57 -7.10 -0.72
N ASP A 117 -12.72 -6.75 0.55
CA ASP A 117 -14.01 -6.57 1.24
C ASP A 117 -14.97 -7.75 0.98
N ASP A 118 -14.44 -8.98 1.18
CA ASP A 118 -15.10 -10.27 0.93
C ASP A 118 -15.46 -10.58 -0.53
N GLN A 119 -15.23 -9.66 -1.46
CA GLN A 119 -15.41 -9.88 -2.89
C GLN A 119 -14.15 -10.48 -3.52
N THR A 120 -14.30 -11.52 -4.33
CA THR A 120 -13.15 -12.10 -5.05
C THR A 120 -12.60 -11.12 -6.08
N ALA A 121 -11.31 -10.81 -5.99
CA ALA A 121 -10.64 -9.95 -6.95
C ALA A 121 -10.63 -10.59 -8.34
N SER A 122 -11.12 -9.86 -9.34
CA SER A 122 -11.23 -10.34 -10.71
C SER A 122 -9.90 -10.34 -11.47
N GLN A 123 -8.93 -9.52 -11.03
CA GLN A 123 -7.65 -9.34 -11.71
C GLN A 123 -6.50 -9.17 -10.73
N PHE A 124 -5.46 -9.95 -10.92
CA PHE A 124 -4.15 -9.80 -10.28
C PHE A 124 -3.04 -10.24 -11.24
N THR A 125 -1.83 -9.81 -10.97
CA THR A 125 -0.62 -10.23 -11.68
C THR A 125 0.34 -10.86 -10.69
N TRP A 126 0.71 -12.11 -10.92
CA TRP A 126 1.81 -12.77 -10.23
C TRP A 126 3.00 -12.87 -11.17
N ASN A 127 4.14 -12.40 -10.74
CA ASN A 127 5.40 -12.44 -11.48
C ASN A 127 6.38 -13.36 -10.76
N GLU A 128 6.57 -14.56 -11.29
CA GLU A 128 7.44 -15.58 -10.73
C GLU A 128 8.90 -15.13 -10.69
N SER A 129 9.40 -14.52 -11.77
CA SER A 129 10.81 -14.12 -11.89
C SER A 129 11.21 -13.02 -10.89
N GLN A 130 10.26 -12.19 -10.48
CA GLN A 130 10.45 -11.13 -9.50
C GLN A 130 9.93 -11.49 -8.11
N ASN A 131 9.27 -12.65 -7.96
CA ASN A 131 8.59 -13.05 -6.73
C ASN A 131 7.64 -11.94 -6.23
N THR A 132 6.81 -11.39 -7.13
CA THR A 132 5.87 -10.33 -6.78
C THR A 132 4.43 -10.67 -7.14
N LEU A 133 3.52 -10.27 -6.27
CA LEU A 133 2.08 -10.28 -6.51
C LEU A 133 1.56 -8.86 -6.55
N SER A 134 0.77 -8.49 -7.55
CA SER A 134 0.20 -7.15 -7.61
C SER A 134 -1.25 -7.13 -8.08
N PHE A 135 -2.04 -6.21 -7.54
CA PHE A 135 -3.43 -5.95 -7.90
C PHE A 135 -3.81 -4.52 -7.52
N PHE A 136 -4.99 -4.08 -7.94
CA PHE A 136 -5.47 -2.75 -7.63
C PHE A 136 -6.63 -2.80 -6.64
N VAL A 137 -6.70 -1.77 -5.78
CA VAL A 137 -7.85 -1.47 -4.95
C VAL A 137 -8.24 0.00 -5.13
N ASP A 138 -9.53 0.29 -4.99
CA ASP A 138 -10.08 1.64 -5.06
C ASP A 138 -10.34 2.14 -3.63
N TRP A 139 -9.56 3.13 -3.16
CA TRP A 139 -9.80 3.80 -1.90
C TRP A 139 -10.86 4.88 -2.07
N LEU A 140 -11.99 4.70 -1.40
CA LEU A 140 -13.15 5.60 -1.41
C LEU A 140 -13.40 6.21 -0.02
N GLN A 141 -12.33 6.50 0.73
CA GLN A 141 -12.35 7.06 2.08
C GLN A 141 -13.04 6.16 3.14
N HIS A 142 -13.08 4.87 2.91
CA HIS A 142 -13.54 3.87 3.88
C HIS A 142 -12.52 2.73 4.00
N PRO A 143 -12.45 2.05 5.17
CA PRO A 143 -11.54 0.95 5.38
C PRO A 143 -11.69 -0.14 4.32
N ILE A 144 -10.57 -0.73 3.93
CA ILE A 144 -10.48 -1.86 2.98
C ILE A 144 -9.83 -3.03 3.71
N ASN A 145 -10.45 -4.19 3.61
CA ASN A 145 -9.87 -5.46 4.05
C ASN A 145 -9.46 -6.31 2.84
N ILE A 146 -8.22 -6.76 2.83
CA ILE A 146 -7.67 -7.61 1.77
C ILE A 146 -7.23 -8.92 2.39
N LYS A 147 -7.73 -10.04 1.86
CA LYS A 147 -7.35 -11.39 2.30
C LYS A 147 -6.81 -12.19 1.13
N ILE A 148 -5.57 -12.64 1.25
CA ILE A 148 -4.88 -13.42 0.23
C ILE A 148 -4.66 -14.83 0.77
N THR A 149 -5.18 -15.84 0.09
CA THR A 149 -4.97 -17.24 0.43
C THR A 149 -3.77 -17.78 -0.34
N LYS A 150 -2.79 -18.32 0.38
CA LYS A 150 -1.59 -18.92 -0.20
C LYS A 150 -1.92 -20.27 -0.84
N HIS A 151 -1.15 -20.64 -1.84
CA HIS A 151 -1.13 -22.01 -2.34
C HIS A 151 -0.28 -22.87 -1.39
N GLU A 152 -0.74 -24.06 -1.06
CA GLU A 152 0.04 -25.04 -0.29
C GLU A 152 1.31 -25.48 -1.02
#